data_1735134eeafa7a3f237405533eec89b0
#
_entry.id   1735134eeafa7a3f237405533eec89b0
#
_cell.length_a   1.000
_cell.length_b   1.000
_cell.length_c   1.000
_cell.angle_alpha   90.00
_cell.angle_beta   90.00
_cell.angle_gamma   90.00
#
_symmetry.space_group_name_H-M   'P 1'
#
loop_
_entity.id
_entity.type
_entity.pdbx_description
1 polymer ?
#
loop_
_entity_poly.entity_id
_entity_poly.type
_entity_poly.pdbx_seq_one_letter_code
_entity_poly.pdbx_strand_id
1 'polypeptide(L)'
;MSQENVEIVRRYFDAVKRGLAVHWDNPRSAAAAMSADDLAPEQREVLGFTHVNVEWRTAFGLIYKGQLDFAKGVDQLLEATNDFWIEVQEVTDLGGDRVLAVVRSAMTGKDSDIEVSQTVFSLMTLRDGLIVRAEEYLHREEALEAVGLRE
;
A
#
# COMPACT_ATOMS: atom_id res chain seq x y z
N MET A 1 -9.15 -4.25 -18.08
CA MET A 1 -9.32 -2.96 -18.76
C MET A 1 -8.59 -1.88 -17.98
N SER A 2 -7.81 -1.09 -18.69
CA SER A 2 -6.89 -0.14 -18.08
C SER A 2 -7.59 0.90 -17.21
N GLN A 3 -8.70 1.47 -17.69
CA GLN A 3 -9.46 2.48 -16.97
C GLN A 3 -10.02 1.92 -15.65
N GLU A 4 -10.48 0.69 -15.68
CA GLU A 4 -11.01 0.03 -14.49
C GLU A 4 -9.92 -0.22 -13.46
N ASN A 5 -8.73 -0.64 -13.89
CA ASN A 5 -7.63 -0.91 -12.98
C ASN A 5 -7.15 0.38 -12.30
N VAL A 6 -7.06 1.49 -13.03
CA VAL A 6 -6.73 2.79 -12.47
C VAL A 6 -7.75 3.18 -11.39
N GLU A 7 -9.04 3.00 -11.69
CA GLU A 7 -10.12 3.32 -10.76
C GLU A 7 -10.03 2.48 -9.48
N ILE A 8 -9.75 1.18 -9.61
CA ILE A 8 -9.59 0.27 -8.47
C ILE A 8 -8.43 0.75 -7.60
N VAL A 9 -7.29 1.09 -8.19
CA VAL A 9 -6.13 1.54 -7.45
C VAL A 9 -6.42 2.87 -6.73
N ARG A 10 -7.13 3.79 -7.36
CA ARG A 10 -7.53 5.04 -6.72
C ARG A 10 -8.44 4.79 -5.51
N ARG A 11 -9.41 3.91 -5.65
CA ARG A 11 -10.32 3.54 -4.55
C ARG A 11 -9.57 2.85 -3.42
N TYR A 12 -8.60 2.00 -3.77
CA TYR A 12 -7.75 1.35 -2.78
C TYR A 12 -7.03 2.39 -1.92
N PHE A 13 -6.39 3.37 -2.53
CA PHE A 13 -5.68 4.41 -1.78
C PHE A 13 -6.62 5.31 -0.99
N ASP A 14 -7.82 5.57 -1.47
CA ASP A 14 -8.83 6.30 -0.70
C ASP A 14 -9.19 5.54 0.57
N ALA A 15 -9.34 4.22 0.47
CA ALA A 15 -9.60 3.36 1.63
C ALA A 15 -8.42 3.37 2.59
N VAL A 16 -7.18 3.32 2.09
CA VAL A 16 -5.97 3.41 2.91
C VAL A 16 -5.96 4.73 3.69
N LYS A 17 -6.26 5.84 3.03
CA LYS A 17 -6.27 7.15 3.67
C LYS A 17 -7.34 7.22 4.76
N ARG A 18 -8.53 6.68 4.52
CA ARG A 18 -9.59 6.63 5.54
C ARG A 18 -9.16 5.78 6.72
N GLY A 19 -8.53 4.63 6.45
CA GLY A 19 -8.02 3.74 7.48
C GLY A 19 -6.96 4.40 8.34
N LEU A 20 -6.07 5.18 7.74
CA LEU A 20 -5.05 5.93 8.49
C LEU A 20 -5.70 6.95 9.42
N ALA A 21 -6.69 7.70 8.94
CA ALA A 21 -7.38 8.67 9.76
C ALA A 21 -8.05 8.02 10.97
N VAL A 22 -8.73 6.88 10.77
CA VAL A 22 -9.35 6.12 11.85
C VAL A 22 -8.29 5.59 12.82
N HIS A 23 -7.17 5.09 12.31
CA HIS A 23 -6.09 4.57 13.14
C HIS A 23 -5.55 5.62 14.12
N TRP A 24 -5.31 6.85 13.64
CA TRP A 24 -4.75 7.90 14.51
C TRP A 24 -5.75 8.38 15.56
N ASP A 25 -7.05 8.30 15.28
CA ASP A 25 -8.09 8.63 16.25
C ASP A 25 -8.29 7.51 17.27
N ASN A 26 -8.18 6.25 16.83
CA ASN A 26 -8.43 5.08 17.68
C ASN A 26 -7.55 3.92 17.22
N PRO A 27 -6.27 3.91 17.62
CA PRO A 27 -5.32 2.88 17.19
C PRO A 27 -5.76 1.46 17.51
N ARG A 28 -5.63 0.56 16.52
CA ARG A 28 -5.96 -0.85 16.66
C ARG A 28 -4.81 -1.69 16.12
N SER A 29 -4.45 -2.72 16.87
CA SER A 29 -3.36 -3.60 16.47
C SER A 29 -3.89 -4.84 15.75
N ALA A 30 -3.20 -5.25 14.69
CA ALA A 30 -3.45 -6.50 13.99
C ALA A 30 -2.59 -7.65 14.52
N ALA A 31 -1.74 -7.39 15.50
CA ALA A 31 -0.74 -8.36 15.96
C ALA A 31 -1.35 -9.69 16.42
N ALA A 32 -2.50 -9.64 17.08
CA ALA A 32 -3.17 -10.84 17.61
C ALA A 32 -4.18 -11.46 16.63
N ALA A 33 -4.36 -10.88 15.44
CA ALA A 33 -5.33 -11.39 14.48
C ALA A 33 -4.90 -12.75 13.96
N MET A 34 -5.85 -13.69 13.90
CA MET A 34 -5.65 -15.04 13.40
C MET A 34 -6.22 -15.21 11.99
N SER A 35 -7.11 -14.31 11.59
CA SER A 35 -7.70 -14.30 10.26
C SER A 35 -8.11 -12.88 9.89
N ALA A 36 -8.51 -12.67 8.64
CA ALA A 36 -8.99 -11.37 8.17
C ALA A 36 -10.24 -10.91 8.94
N ASP A 37 -11.05 -11.84 9.43
CA ASP A 37 -12.26 -11.51 10.18
C ASP A 37 -11.97 -10.86 11.53
N ASP A 38 -10.77 -11.05 12.07
CA ASP A 38 -10.36 -10.45 13.33
C ASP A 38 -9.90 -8.99 13.17
N LEU A 39 -9.80 -8.52 11.95
CA LEU A 39 -9.33 -7.16 11.67
C LEU A 39 -10.47 -6.15 11.83
N ALA A 40 -10.11 -4.89 12.08
CA ALA A 40 -11.07 -3.80 12.17
C ALA A 40 -11.75 -3.57 10.81
N PRO A 41 -12.97 -3.01 10.79
CA PRO A 41 -13.69 -2.77 9.54
C PRO A 41 -12.90 -1.96 8.51
N GLU A 42 -12.18 -0.93 8.93
CA GLU A 42 -11.37 -0.10 8.04
C GLU A 42 -10.19 -0.87 7.43
N GLN A 43 -9.65 -1.84 8.16
CA GLN A 43 -8.60 -2.71 7.65
C GLN A 43 -9.18 -3.68 6.63
N ARG A 44 -10.35 -4.25 6.91
CA ARG A 44 -11.03 -5.16 5.99
C ARG A 44 -11.45 -4.45 4.70
N GLU A 45 -11.82 -3.17 4.77
CA GLU A 45 -12.15 -2.37 3.60
C GLU A 45 -10.96 -2.31 2.64
N VAL A 46 -9.77 -2.01 3.16
CA VAL A 46 -8.54 -1.97 2.36
C VAL A 46 -8.28 -3.34 1.72
N LEU A 47 -8.38 -4.41 2.52
CA LEU A 47 -8.13 -5.77 2.03
C LEU A 47 -9.14 -6.21 0.98
N GLY A 48 -10.34 -5.61 0.94
CA GLY A 48 -11.35 -5.91 -0.06
C GLY A 48 -10.91 -5.60 -1.50
N PHE A 49 -9.88 -4.78 -1.67
CA PHE A 49 -9.30 -4.48 -2.99
C PHE A 49 -8.19 -5.45 -3.38
N THR A 50 -7.83 -6.39 -2.50
CA THR A 50 -6.69 -7.28 -2.69
C THR A 50 -7.13 -8.73 -2.84
N HIS A 51 -6.32 -9.51 -3.57
CA HIS A 51 -6.47 -10.95 -3.62
C HIS A 51 -6.04 -11.56 -2.28
N VAL A 52 -6.60 -12.72 -1.93
CA VAL A 52 -6.26 -13.42 -0.67
C VAL A 52 -4.75 -13.71 -0.57
N ASN A 53 -4.09 -13.93 -1.71
CA ASN A 53 -2.65 -14.21 -1.78
C ASN A 53 -1.83 -12.99 -2.19
N VAL A 54 -2.31 -11.79 -1.93
CA VAL A 54 -1.61 -10.55 -2.29
C VAL A 54 -0.17 -10.56 -1.75
N GLU A 55 0.76 -10.09 -2.56
CA GLU A 55 2.16 -9.95 -2.17
C GLU A 55 2.53 -8.48 -2.15
N TRP A 56 3.13 -8.03 -1.06
CA TRP A 56 3.65 -6.68 -0.94
C TRP A 56 5.15 -6.73 -0.74
N ARG A 57 5.88 -6.11 -1.66
CA ARG A 57 7.33 -5.96 -1.60
C ARG A 57 7.66 -4.50 -1.34
N THR A 58 8.20 -4.22 -0.18
CA THR A 58 8.52 -2.85 0.19
C THR A 58 9.80 -2.38 -0.49
N ALA A 59 9.97 -1.07 -0.57
CA ALA A 59 11.18 -0.45 -1.13
C ALA A 59 12.45 -0.79 -0.32
N PHE A 60 12.27 -1.31 0.89
CA PHE A 60 13.37 -1.65 1.80
C PHE A 60 13.65 -3.14 1.88
N GLY A 61 13.07 -3.92 0.98
CA GLY A 61 13.38 -5.34 0.84
C GLY A 61 12.54 -6.29 1.67
N LEU A 62 11.53 -5.79 2.38
CA LEU A 62 10.61 -6.64 3.13
C LEU A 62 9.55 -7.20 2.19
N ILE A 63 9.15 -8.44 2.42
CA ILE A 63 8.12 -9.11 1.62
C ILE A 63 7.03 -9.64 2.55
N TYR A 64 5.79 -9.26 2.28
CA TYR A 64 4.62 -9.74 3.01
C TYR A 64 3.74 -10.52 2.03
N LYS A 65 3.29 -11.71 2.42
CA LYS A 65 2.49 -12.58 1.57
C LYS A 65 1.16 -12.92 2.24
N GLY A 66 0.06 -12.64 1.52
CA GLY A 66 -1.29 -12.86 2.00
C GLY A 66 -1.86 -11.65 2.70
N GLN A 67 -3.19 -11.59 2.77
CA GLN A 67 -3.91 -10.44 3.33
C GLN A 67 -3.59 -10.19 4.80
N LEU A 68 -3.50 -11.24 5.59
CA LEU A 68 -3.23 -11.08 7.02
C LEU A 68 -1.80 -10.57 7.26
N ASP A 69 -0.83 -11.13 6.54
CA ASP A 69 0.56 -10.71 6.63
C ASP A 69 0.73 -9.26 6.17
N PHE A 70 0.02 -8.89 5.10
CA PHE A 70 -0.03 -7.52 4.59
C PHE A 70 -0.54 -6.56 5.68
N ALA A 71 -1.66 -6.90 6.33
CA ALA A 71 -2.25 -6.07 7.38
C ALA A 71 -1.30 -5.92 8.57
N LYS A 72 -0.62 -6.99 8.95
CA LYS A 72 0.35 -6.96 10.04
C LYS A 72 1.59 -6.14 9.68
N GLY A 73 2.00 -6.18 8.42
CA GLY A 73 3.10 -5.35 7.93
C GLY A 73 2.79 -3.86 8.00
N VAL A 74 1.60 -3.47 7.60
CA VAL A 74 1.14 -2.08 7.74
C VAL A 74 1.08 -1.68 9.21
N ASP A 75 0.55 -2.55 10.05
CA ASP A 75 0.45 -2.32 11.50
C ASP A 75 1.82 -2.05 12.13
N GLN A 76 2.83 -2.85 11.75
CA GLN A 76 4.19 -2.65 12.23
C GLN A 76 4.74 -1.27 11.84
N LEU A 77 4.45 -0.83 10.62
CA LEU A 77 4.86 0.49 10.16
C LEU A 77 4.20 1.58 11.01
N LEU A 78 2.91 1.44 11.29
CA LEU A 78 2.17 2.43 12.07
C LEU A 78 2.61 2.46 13.52
N GLU A 79 2.98 1.32 14.10
CA GLU A 79 3.50 1.26 15.47
C GLU A 79 4.86 1.92 15.61
N ALA A 80 5.64 1.95 14.53
CA ALA A 80 6.97 2.56 14.53
C ALA A 80 6.94 4.09 14.34
N THR A 81 5.77 4.66 14.10
CA THR A 81 5.62 6.09 13.79
C THR A 81 4.58 6.74 14.69
N ASN A 82 4.65 8.06 14.84
CA ASN A 82 3.64 8.85 15.55
C ASN A 82 2.55 9.32 14.60
N ASP A 83 2.93 9.62 13.37
CA ASP A 83 2.01 9.99 12.32
C ASP A 83 2.57 9.45 11.01
N PHE A 84 1.74 8.82 10.25
CA PHE A 84 2.07 8.34 8.92
C PHE A 84 0.94 8.74 7.99
N TRP A 85 1.28 9.45 6.93
CA TRP A 85 0.31 9.94 5.96
C TRP A 85 0.79 9.69 4.56
N ILE A 86 -0.14 9.52 3.65
CA ILE A 86 0.15 9.35 2.24
C ILE A 86 -0.61 10.38 1.41
N GLU A 87 -0.02 10.73 0.27
CA GLU A 87 -0.63 11.57 -0.74
C GLU A 87 -0.38 10.92 -2.10
N VAL A 88 -1.44 10.56 -2.78
CA VAL A 88 -1.33 9.96 -4.11
C VAL A 88 -1.13 11.07 -5.13
N GLN A 89 0.00 11.04 -5.82
CA GLN A 89 0.38 12.07 -6.80
C GLN A 89 0.02 11.69 -8.22
N GLU A 90 0.04 10.39 -8.52
CA GLU A 90 -0.18 9.90 -9.88
C GLU A 90 -0.68 8.46 -9.83
N VAL A 91 -1.61 8.13 -10.70
CA VAL A 91 -2.01 6.73 -10.94
C VAL A 91 -2.10 6.57 -12.46
N THR A 92 -1.23 5.74 -13.02
CA THR A 92 -1.08 5.60 -14.47
C THR A 92 -1.16 4.13 -14.87
N ASP A 93 -1.96 3.85 -15.88
CA ASP A 93 -2.02 2.51 -16.47
C ASP A 93 -0.76 2.27 -17.32
N LEU A 94 -0.10 1.15 -17.08
CA LEU A 94 1.09 0.75 -17.86
C LEU A 94 0.78 -0.35 -18.88
N GLY A 95 -0.47 -0.79 -18.96
CA GLY A 95 -0.85 -1.93 -19.78
C GLY A 95 -0.55 -3.26 -19.09
N GLY A 96 -1.06 -4.36 -19.65
CA GLY A 96 -0.78 -5.69 -19.11
C GLY A 96 -1.22 -5.90 -17.67
N ASP A 97 -2.32 -5.28 -17.27
CA ASP A 97 -2.87 -5.36 -15.91
C ASP A 97 -1.95 -4.76 -14.84
N ARG A 98 -1.11 -3.82 -15.22
CA ARG A 98 -0.21 -3.12 -14.31
C ARG A 98 -0.51 -1.64 -14.24
N VAL A 99 -0.45 -1.11 -13.02
CA VAL A 99 -0.70 0.30 -12.73
C VAL A 99 0.46 0.82 -11.92
N LEU A 100 0.97 1.99 -12.27
CA LEU A 100 1.96 2.69 -11.47
C LEU A 100 1.25 3.72 -10.62
N ALA A 101 1.42 3.63 -9.31
CA ALA A 101 0.97 4.64 -8.37
C ALA A 101 2.18 5.36 -7.78
N VAL A 102 2.20 6.68 -7.89
CA VAL A 102 3.24 7.50 -7.29
C VAL A 102 2.67 8.08 -6.01
N VAL A 103 3.25 7.70 -4.89
CA VAL A 103 2.72 8.02 -3.55
C VAL A 103 3.80 8.71 -2.74
N ARG A 104 3.50 9.90 -2.28
CA ARG A 104 4.35 10.58 -1.31
C ARG A 104 3.91 10.17 0.08
N SER A 105 4.87 9.74 0.90
CA SER A 105 4.60 9.43 2.31
C SER A 105 5.39 10.36 3.21
N ALA A 106 4.79 10.68 4.35
CA ALA A 106 5.44 11.48 5.38
C ALA A 106 5.17 10.84 6.74
N MET A 107 6.20 10.80 7.58
CA MET A 107 6.09 10.18 8.89
C MET A 107 7.05 10.84 9.87
N THR A 108 6.72 10.73 11.15
CA THR A 108 7.62 11.11 12.24
C THR A 108 7.93 9.86 13.04
N GLY A 109 9.19 9.60 13.30
CA GLY A 109 9.61 8.45 14.08
C GLY A 109 9.13 8.57 15.52
N LYS A 110 8.80 7.43 16.13
CA LYS A 110 8.19 7.39 17.47
C LYS A 110 9.10 7.95 18.56
N ASP A 111 10.40 7.71 18.42
CA ASP A 111 11.39 8.12 19.40
C ASP A 111 12.22 9.31 18.94
N SER A 112 11.80 9.98 17.88
CA SER A 112 12.46 11.17 17.37
C SER A 112 11.42 12.14 16.83
N ASP A 113 11.72 13.44 16.88
CA ASP A 113 10.84 14.46 16.31
C ASP A 113 11.20 14.76 14.85
N ILE A 114 11.97 13.86 14.23
CA ILE A 114 12.41 14.05 12.85
C ILE A 114 11.32 13.58 11.89
N GLU A 115 10.85 14.50 11.05
CA GLU A 115 9.93 14.18 9.98
C GLU A 115 10.70 13.66 8.77
N VAL A 116 10.26 12.53 8.22
CA VAL A 116 10.82 11.94 7.01
C VAL A 116 9.73 11.92 5.94
N SER A 117 10.07 12.40 4.76
CA SER A 117 9.18 12.39 3.62
C SER A 117 9.88 11.73 2.45
N GLN A 118 9.17 10.87 1.73
CA GLN A 118 9.73 10.21 0.54
C GLN A 118 8.63 9.93 -0.47
N THR A 119 9.05 9.76 -1.72
CA THR A 119 8.15 9.36 -2.79
C THR A 119 8.41 7.89 -3.09
N VAL A 120 7.34 7.11 -3.12
CA VAL A 120 7.39 5.68 -3.43
C VAL A 120 6.69 5.47 -4.76
N PHE A 121 7.32 4.70 -5.64
CA PHE A 121 6.78 4.30 -6.93
C PHE A 121 6.27 2.88 -6.78
N SER A 122 4.96 2.72 -6.63
CA SER A 122 4.33 1.43 -6.38
C SER A 122 3.81 0.84 -7.68
N LEU A 123 4.42 -0.27 -8.08
CA LEU A 123 3.99 -1.01 -9.25
C LEU A 123 2.97 -2.04 -8.81
N MET A 124 1.73 -1.85 -9.21
CA MET A 124 0.63 -2.73 -8.81
C MET A 124 0.20 -3.61 -9.96
N THR A 125 0.11 -4.90 -9.70
CA THR A 125 -0.41 -5.89 -10.64
C THR A 125 -1.82 -6.29 -10.19
N LEU A 126 -2.76 -6.24 -11.12
CA LEU A 126 -4.15 -6.61 -10.86
C LEU A 126 -4.53 -7.85 -11.66
N ARG A 127 -5.47 -8.61 -11.13
CA ARG A 127 -6.06 -9.77 -11.81
C ARG A 127 -7.51 -9.87 -11.38
N ASP A 128 -8.41 -9.91 -12.37
CA ASP A 128 -9.85 -10.00 -12.11
C ASP A 128 -10.37 -8.92 -11.15
N GLY A 129 -9.84 -7.71 -11.29
CA GLY A 129 -10.24 -6.57 -10.47
C GLY A 129 -9.67 -6.52 -9.07
N LEU A 130 -8.69 -7.39 -8.76
CA LEU A 130 -8.07 -7.42 -7.44
C LEU A 130 -6.56 -7.18 -7.56
N ILE A 131 -6.01 -6.48 -6.59
CA ILE A 131 -4.56 -6.27 -6.50
C ILE A 131 -3.92 -7.57 -6.03
N VAL A 132 -3.07 -8.17 -6.86
CA VAL A 132 -2.36 -9.41 -6.52
C VAL A 132 -0.93 -9.17 -6.07
N ARG A 133 -0.36 -8.03 -6.42
CA ARG A 133 1.02 -7.68 -6.05
C ARG A 133 1.19 -6.18 -6.02
N ALA A 134 1.94 -5.69 -5.07
CA ALA A 134 2.41 -4.31 -4.98
C ALA A 134 3.91 -4.36 -4.74
N GLU A 135 4.68 -3.79 -5.67
CA GLU A 135 6.14 -3.72 -5.59
C GLU A 135 6.54 -2.25 -5.51
N GLU A 136 7.26 -1.89 -4.47
CA GLU A 136 7.65 -0.51 -4.22
C GLU A 136 9.08 -0.24 -4.61
N TYR A 137 9.30 0.90 -5.25
CA TYR A 137 10.61 1.37 -5.68
C TYR A 137 10.79 2.83 -5.23
N LEU A 138 12.03 3.24 -5.03
CA LEU A 138 12.35 4.63 -4.66
C LEU A 138 12.62 5.52 -5.86
N HIS A 139 12.78 4.94 -7.05
CA HIS A 139 13.04 5.67 -8.29
C HIS A 139 12.11 5.18 -9.39
N ARG A 140 11.60 6.14 -10.18
CA ARG A 140 10.68 5.83 -11.28
C ARG A 140 11.31 4.87 -12.29
N GLU A 141 12.58 5.06 -12.61
CA GLU A 141 13.29 4.23 -13.59
C GLU A 141 13.29 2.76 -13.17
N GLU A 142 13.48 2.48 -11.88
CA GLU A 142 13.48 1.11 -11.37
C GLU A 142 12.12 0.45 -11.57
N ALA A 143 11.04 1.17 -11.27
CA ALA A 143 9.69 0.65 -11.45
C ALA A 143 9.39 0.38 -12.93
N LEU A 144 9.78 1.28 -13.83
CA LEU A 144 9.54 1.11 -15.26
C LEU A 144 10.39 -0.03 -15.84
N GLU A 145 11.63 -0.18 -15.41
CA GLU A 145 12.48 -1.27 -15.84
C GLU A 145 11.91 -2.64 -15.43
N ALA A 146 11.28 -2.71 -14.27
CA ALA A 146 10.68 -3.95 -13.78
C ALA A 146 9.59 -4.49 -14.71
N VAL A 147 8.99 -3.65 -15.54
CA VAL A 147 7.97 -4.07 -16.52
C VAL A 147 8.48 -3.97 -17.95
N GLY A 148 9.77 -3.75 -18.14
CA GLY A 148 10.37 -3.65 -19.47
C GLY A 148 10.13 -2.33 -20.17
N LEU A 149 9.69 -1.29 -19.45
CA LEU A 149 9.47 0.03 -19.99
C LEU A 149 10.67 0.93 -19.69
N ARG A 150 10.91 1.92 -20.55
CA ARG A 150 11.94 2.92 -20.35
C ARG A 150 11.38 4.30 -20.71
N GLU A 151 11.87 5.29 -20.04
CA GLU A 151 11.55 6.66 -20.39
C GLU A 151 12.27 7.10 -21.67
#